data_a5b6bb469d57ae15d2ef83790e014d2f
#
_entry.id   a5b6bb469d57ae15d2ef83790e014d2f
#
_cell.length_a   1.000
_cell.length_b   1.000
_cell.length_c   1.000
_cell.angle_alpha   90.00
_cell.angle_beta   90.00
_cell.angle_gamma   90.00
#
_symmetry.space_group_name_H-M   'P 1'
#
loop_
_entity.id
_entity.type
_entity.pdbx_description
1 polymer ?
#
loop_
_entity_poly.entity_id
_entity_poly.type
_entity_poly.pdbx_seq_one_letter_code
_entity_poly.pdbx_strand_id
1 'polypeptide(L)'
;SSLRVSGLRLNLFAILIVALGGVVTAVLHKIFDIPLPVVLGIFSGAVTNTPALGAGQQILADLGTPAAIVDQMGMSYAMAYPFGICGILITMWLIRVVFRINVDSEAAQHDASNGFSHAQLHTINLRVENPNLNMLAIQDVPILNSDTIICSRLKRENELMVPSPNTVVQIGDLLHLVGREKDLHNAQLVIGKEVDTSLSTHGTELRVERVVVTNEKVFGKKIRDLQFKQRYDVVISRLNRAGVELVASSNASLQFGDILNLVGRPASIDAVAAEVGNAQQKLQQVQMLPVFIGIGLGVLLGSIPLFIPGFPAALRLGLDRKSVV
;
A
#
# COMPACT_ATOMS: atom_id res chain seq x y z
N SER A 1 0.56 8.90 11.88
CA SER A 1 -0.77 9.11 12.50
C SER A 1 -1.83 8.08 12.12
N SER A 2 -1.66 7.27 11.07
CA SER A 2 -2.60 6.18 10.71
C SER A 2 -2.63 5.04 11.73
N LEU A 3 -1.52 4.76 12.40
CA LEU A 3 -1.43 3.78 13.49
C LEU A 3 -2.37 4.11 14.67
N ARG A 4 -2.69 5.38 14.92
CA ARG A 4 -3.57 5.78 16.04
C ARG A 4 -5.06 5.65 15.75
N VAL A 5 -5.49 5.73 14.49
CA VAL A 5 -6.93 5.76 14.15
C VAL A 5 -7.45 4.38 13.74
N SER A 6 -6.70 3.62 12.93
CA SER A 6 -7.10 2.27 12.50
C SER A 6 -6.30 1.14 13.16
N GLY A 7 -5.04 1.39 13.53
CA GLY A 7 -4.17 0.35 14.06
C GLY A 7 -4.60 -0.18 15.43
N LEU A 8 -5.13 0.67 16.30
CA LEU A 8 -5.54 0.24 17.65
C LEU A 8 -6.75 -0.70 17.60
N ARG A 9 -7.73 -0.42 16.74
CA ARG A 9 -8.90 -1.29 16.55
C ARG A 9 -8.51 -2.64 15.95
N LEU A 10 -7.65 -2.65 14.93
CA LEU A 10 -7.18 -3.88 14.28
C LEU A 10 -6.38 -4.75 15.26
N ASN A 11 -5.50 -4.15 16.03
CA ASN A 11 -4.74 -4.87 17.06
C ASN A 11 -5.65 -5.44 18.17
N LEU A 12 -6.69 -4.70 18.57
CA LEU A 12 -7.66 -5.20 19.53
C LEU A 12 -8.41 -6.42 19.00
N PHE A 13 -8.87 -6.37 17.74
CA PHE A 13 -9.51 -7.53 17.09
C PHE A 13 -8.54 -8.72 16.98
N ALA A 14 -7.28 -8.49 16.64
CA ALA A 14 -6.29 -9.56 16.58
C ALA A 14 -6.09 -10.24 17.95
N ILE A 15 -5.96 -9.45 19.03
CA ILE A 15 -5.88 -9.97 20.41
C ILE A 15 -7.13 -10.78 20.76
N LEU A 16 -8.31 -10.26 20.42
CA LEU A 16 -9.58 -10.92 20.72
C LEU A 16 -9.72 -12.27 19.99
N ILE A 17 -9.31 -12.34 18.71
CA ILE A 17 -9.32 -13.58 17.91
C ILE A 17 -8.38 -14.61 18.53
N VAL A 18 -7.17 -14.21 18.91
CA VAL A 18 -6.20 -15.11 19.55
C VAL A 18 -6.72 -15.62 20.90
N ALA A 19 -7.28 -14.72 21.73
CA ALA A 19 -7.86 -15.08 23.01
C ALA A 19 -9.05 -16.04 22.87
N LEU A 20 -9.92 -15.79 21.88
CA LEU A 20 -11.06 -16.68 21.58
C LEU A 20 -10.58 -18.07 21.13
N GLY A 21 -9.54 -18.15 20.31
CA GLY A 21 -8.90 -19.42 19.94
C GLY A 21 -8.41 -20.20 21.15
N GLY A 22 -7.76 -19.52 22.10
CA GLY A 22 -7.34 -20.11 23.38
C GLY A 22 -8.52 -20.63 24.23
N VAL A 23 -9.60 -19.86 24.31
CA VAL A 23 -10.83 -20.26 25.03
C VAL A 23 -11.46 -21.51 24.39
N VAL A 24 -11.59 -21.53 23.06
CA VAL A 24 -12.12 -22.70 22.33
C VAL A 24 -11.24 -23.93 22.60
N THR A 25 -9.93 -23.78 22.59
CA THR A 25 -8.97 -24.85 22.88
C THR A 25 -9.18 -25.41 24.30
N ALA A 26 -9.32 -24.52 25.30
CA ALA A 26 -9.58 -24.93 26.69
C ALA A 26 -10.94 -25.65 26.87
N VAL A 27 -11.96 -25.21 26.14
CA VAL A 27 -13.30 -25.85 26.13
C VAL A 27 -13.21 -27.23 25.50
N LEU A 28 -12.52 -27.40 24.36
CA LEU A 28 -12.31 -28.69 23.70
C LEU A 28 -11.53 -29.66 24.60
N HIS A 29 -10.48 -29.19 25.27
CA HIS A 29 -9.75 -29.97 26.25
C HIS A 29 -10.66 -30.56 27.32
N LYS A 30 -11.58 -29.73 27.88
CA LYS A 30 -12.50 -30.19 28.94
C LYS A 30 -13.64 -31.07 28.45
N ILE A 31 -14.23 -30.77 27.28
CA ILE A 31 -15.40 -31.53 26.76
C ILE A 31 -14.97 -32.90 26.27
N PHE A 32 -13.87 -33.02 25.58
CA PHE A 32 -13.41 -34.27 24.96
C PHE A 32 -12.33 -35.01 25.78
N ASP A 33 -11.96 -34.48 26.95
CA ASP A 33 -10.91 -34.99 27.82
C ASP A 33 -9.59 -35.28 27.10
N ILE A 34 -9.23 -34.40 26.13
CA ILE A 34 -8.00 -34.49 25.34
C ILE A 34 -6.82 -34.06 26.21
N PRO A 35 -5.71 -34.85 26.28
CA PRO A 35 -4.55 -34.45 27.06
C PRO A 35 -4.03 -33.04 26.67
N LEU A 36 -3.63 -32.25 27.66
CA LEU A 36 -3.20 -30.87 27.45
C LEU A 36 -2.10 -30.72 26.39
N PRO A 37 -1.03 -31.56 26.35
CA PRO A 37 -0.02 -31.48 25.29
C PRO A 37 -0.58 -31.66 23.88
N VAL A 38 -1.52 -32.60 23.73
CA VAL A 38 -2.16 -32.92 22.45
C VAL A 38 -3.00 -31.74 21.97
N VAL A 39 -3.85 -31.17 22.83
CA VAL A 39 -4.73 -30.03 22.45
C VAL A 39 -3.91 -28.77 22.15
N LEU A 40 -2.79 -28.53 22.85
CA LEU A 40 -1.89 -27.42 22.56
C LEU A 40 -1.20 -27.62 21.21
N GLY A 41 -0.80 -28.85 20.87
CA GLY A 41 -0.30 -29.18 19.54
C GLY A 41 -1.32 -28.95 18.43
N ILE A 42 -2.56 -29.43 18.62
CA ILE A 42 -3.67 -29.20 17.68
C ILE A 42 -3.91 -27.70 17.50
N PHE A 43 -3.97 -26.91 18.57
CA PHE A 43 -4.14 -25.48 18.50
C PHE A 43 -3.03 -24.79 17.69
N SER A 44 -1.77 -25.09 18.04
CA SER A 44 -0.61 -24.50 17.36
C SER A 44 -0.57 -24.88 15.87
N GLY A 45 -0.98 -26.12 15.53
CA GLY A 45 -1.07 -26.60 14.15
C GLY A 45 -2.24 -25.96 13.38
N ALA A 46 -3.40 -25.86 13.99
CA ALA A 46 -4.60 -25.27 13.37
C ALA A 46 -4.41 -23.79 13.02
N VAL A 47 -3.65 -23.04 13.84
CA VAL A 47 -3.29 -21.63 13.56
C VAL A 47 -1.95 -21.49 12.83
N THR A 48 -1.35 -22.59 12.38
CA THR A 48 -0.06 -22.63 11.65
C THR A 48 1.09 -21.88 12.35
N ASN A 49 1.12 -21.92 13.69
CA ASN A 49 2.02 -21.13 14.52
C ASN A 49 3.10 -22.02 15.16
N THR A 50 4.22 -22.20 14.46
CA THR A 50 5.38 -22.97 14.95
C THR A 50 6.05 -22.37 16.20
N PRO A 51 6.17 -21.03 16.36
CA PRO A 51 6.63 -20.44 17.61
C PRO A 51 5.76 -20.80 18.83
N ALA A 52 4.45 -20.90 18.67
CA ALA A 52 3.55 -21.34 19.74
C ALA A 52 3.79 -22.81 20.15
N LEU A 53 4.12 -23.68 19.17
CA LEU A 53 4.53 -25.05 19.45
C LEU A 53 5.80 -25.09 20.32
N GLY A 54 6.86 -24.36 19.90
CA GLY A 54 8.11 -24.32 20.65
C GLY A 54 7.93 -23.77 22.07
N ALA A 55 7.16 -22.70 22.25
CA ALA A 55 6.85 -22.14 23.56
C ALA A 55 6.07 -23.11 24.44
N GLY A 56 5.10 -23.83 23.88
CA GLY A 56 4.32 -24.84 24.62
C GLY A 56 5.17 -26.03 25.05
N GLN A 57 6.03 -26.55 24.16
CA GLN A 57 6.97 -27.63 24.49
C GLN A 57 7.93 -27.22 25.61
N GLN A 58 8.45 -25.97 25.55
CA GLN A 58 9.33 -25.46 26.60
C GLN A 58 8.62 -25.38 27.95
N ILE A 59 7.39 -24.84 28.01
CA ILE A 59 6.61 -24.74 29.24
C ILE A 59 6.35 -26.14 29.83
N LEU A 60 5.97 -27.11 28.98
CA LEU A 60 5.76 -28.48 29.43
C LEU A 60 7.03 -29.12 30.01
N ALA A 61 8.19 -28.87 29.36
CA ALA A 61 9.49 -29.35 29.85
C ALA A 61 9.87 -28.69 31.18
N ASP A 62 9.62 -27.38 31.34
CA ASP A 62 9.88 -26.64 32.59
C ASP A 62 8.99 -27.11 33.75
N LEU A 63 7.79 -27.62 33.43
CA LEU A 63 6.88 -28.26 34.40
C LEU A 63 7.26 -29.71 34.74
N GLY A 64 8.38 -30.22 34.22
CA GLY A 64 8.85 -31.59 34.46
C GLY A 64 8.05 -32.67 33.73
N THR A 65 7.33 -32.32 32.65
CA THR A 65 6.58 -33.29 31.86
C THR A 65 7.55 -34.25 31.14
N PRO A 66 7.28 -35.58 31.17
CA PRO A 66 8.15 -36.55 30.49
C PRO A 66 8.27 -36.24 28.98
N ALA A 67 9.46 -36.42 28.41
CA ALA A 67 9.78 -36.11 27.03
C ALA A 67 8.80 -36.77 26.04
N ALA A 68 8.42 -38.04 26.27
CA ALA A 68 7.47 -38.76 25.45
C ALA A 68 6.06 -38.09 25.37
N ILE A 69 5.68 -37.34 26.40
CA ILE A 69 4.40 -36.61 26.43
C ILE A 69 4.59 -35.26 25.72
N VAL A 70 5.75 -34.60 25.87
CA VAL A 70 6.08 -33.37 25.13
C VAL A 70 6.13 -33.65 23.64
N ASP A 71 6.65 -34.79 23.21
CA ASP A 71 6.70 -35.23 21.80
C ASP A 71 5.31 -35.40 21.18
N GLN A 72 4.28 -35.78 21.98
CA GLN A 72 2.88 -35.86 21.51
C GLN A 72 2.37 -34.52 21.04
N MET A 73 2.84 -33.41 21.62
CA MET A 73 2.49 -32.06 21.15
C MET A 73 3.02 -31.82 19.73
N GLY A 74 4.23 -32.26 19.42
CA GLY A 74 4.80 -32.14 18.07
C GLY A 74 4.05 -32.99 17.04
N MET A 75 3.67 -34.23 17.41
CA MET A 75 2.88 -35.09 16.52
C MET A 75 1.49 -34.53 16.24
N SER A 76 0.77 -34.07 17.26
CA SER A 76 -0.56 -33.47 17.10
C SER A 76 -0.52 -32.17 16.31
N TYR A 77 0.53 -31.36 16.47
CA TYR A 77 0.80 -30.21 15.62
C TYR A 77 0.95 -30.61 14.14
N ALA A 78 1.80 -31.59 13.85
CA ALA A 78 2.04 -32.04 12.48
C ALA A 78 0.77 -32.57 11.80
N MET A 79 -0.07 -33.25 12.56
CA MET A 79 -1.38 -33.75 12.06
C MET A 79 -2.38 -32.61 11.82
N ALA A 80 -2.42 -31.60 12.68
CA ALA A 80 -3.37 -30.50 12.59
C ALA A 80 -2.98 -29.43 11.54
N TYR A 81 -1.70 -29.29 11.26
CA TYR A 81 -1.15 -28.23 10.39
C TYR A 81 -1.76 -28.20 8.97
N PRO A 82 -1.85 -29.32 8.23
CA PRO A 82 -2.51 -29.35 6.91
C PRO A 82 -3.98 -28.91 6.97
N PHE A 83 -4.69 -29.34 8.01
CA PHE A 83 -6.09 -28.92 8.21
C PHE A 83 -6.21 -27.45 8.55
N GLY A 84 -5.21 -26.87 9.25
CA GLY A 84 -5.11 -25.44 9.50
C GLY A 84 -5.04 -24.63 8.20
N ILE A 85 -4.19 -25.04 7.26
CA ILE A 85 -4.06 -24.39 5.95
C ILE A 85 -5.39 -24.48 5.16
N CYS A 86 -5.96 -25.68 5.08
CA CYS A 86 -7.25 -25.88 4.42
C CYS A 86 -8.36 -25.06 5.08
N GLY A 87 -8.37 -25.01 6.42
CA GLY A 87 -9.32 -24.24 7.20
C GLY A 87 -9.27 -22.75 6.91
N ILE A 88 -8.07 -22.17 6.78
CA ILE A 88 -7.89 -20.76 6.41
C ILE A 88 -8.50 -20.49 5.02
N LEU A 89 -8.20 -21.33 4.03
CA LEU A 89 -8.72 -21.17 2.67
C LEU A 89 -10.25 -21.32 2.63
N ILE A 90 -10.78 -22.31 3.31
CA ILE A 90 -12.23 -22.54 3.42
C ILE A 90 -12.91 -21.37 4.12
N THR A 91 -12.32 -20.86 5.20
CA THR A 91 -12.87 -19.70 5.94
C THR A 91 -12.90 -18.45 5.07
N MET A 92 -11.84 -18.17 4.33
CA MET A 92 -11.82 -17.05 3.39
C MET A 92 -12.89 -17.20 2.29
N TRP A 93 -13.04 -18.40 1.75
CA TRP A 93 -14.07 -18.69 0.77
C TRP A 93 -15.48 -18.54 1.38
N LEU A 94 -15.70 -19.08 2.60
CA LEU A 94 -16.97 -19.00 3.31
C LEU A 94 -17.37 -17.56 3.60
N ILE A 95 -16.44 -16.73 4.09
CA ILE A 95 -16.66 -15.29 4.32
C ILE A 95 -17.12 -14.62 3.02
N ARG A 96 -16.45 -14.90 1.91
CA ARG A 96 -16.83 -14.34 0.60
C ARG A 96 -18.26 -14.73 0.21
N VAL A 97 -18.64 -16.01 0.42
CA VAL A 97 -19.97 -16.53 0.07
C VAL A 97 -21.07 -16.01 1.00
N VAL A 98 -20.84 -16.10 2.32
CA VAL A 98 -21.83 -15.70 3.35
C VAL A 98 -22.13 -14.20 3.28
N PHE A 99 -21.10 -13.38 3.18
CA PHE A 99 -21.25 -11.93 3.11
C PHE A 99 -21.46 -11.41 1.68
N ARG A 100 -21.53 -12.33 0.69
CA ARG A 100 -21.70 -11.99 -0.74
C ARG A 100 -20.73 -10.89 -1.21
N ILE A 101 -19.49 -10.95 -0.73
CA ILE A 101 -18.46 -9.94 -1.03
C ILE A 101 -18.12 -10.02 -2.52
N ASN A 102 -18.44 -8.95 -3.24
CA ASN A 102 -17.96 -8.75 -4.60
C ASN A 102 -16.61 -8.05 -4.53
N VAL A 103 -15.54 -8.81 -4.77
CA VAL A 103 -14.16 -8.32 -4.67
C VAL A 103 -13.92 -7.10 -5.56
N ASP A 104 -14.54 -7.06 -6.75
CA ASP A 104 -14.37 -5.96 -7.70
C ASP A 104 -15.05 -4.67 -7.19
N SER A 105 -16.23 -4.79 -6.57
CA SER A 105 -16.93 -3.63 -6.00
C SER A 105 -16.29 -3.12 -4.72
N GLU A 106 -15.79 -4.01 -3.86
CA GLU A 106 -15.06 -3.64 -2.64
C GLU A 106 -13.70 -3.01 -2.97
N ALA A 107 -12.97 -3.56 -3.95
CA ALA A 107 -11.76 -2.96 -4.47
C ALA A 107 -12.03 -1.56 -5.01
N ALA A 108 -13.08 -1.39 -5.82
CA ALA A 108 -13.47 -0.09 -6.37
C ALA A 108 -13.87 0.91 -5.28
N GLN A 109 -14.58 0.49 -4.22
CA GLN A 109 -14.92 1.35 -3.08
C GLN A 109 -13.71 1.71 -2.24
N HIS A 110 -12.83 0.76 -1.98
CA HIS A 110 -11.59 1.00 -1.24
C HIS A 110 -10.68 1.96 -2.00
N ASP A 111 -10.57 1.79 -3.31
CA ASP A 111 -9.82 2.66 -4.19
C ASP A 111 -10.44 4.06 -4.28
N ALA A 112 -11.76 4.16 -4.33
CA ALA A 112 -12.47 5.44 -4.30
C ALA A 112 -12.28 6.17 -2.97
N SER A 113 -12.30 5.45 -1.84
CA SER A 113 -12.13 6.03 -0.49
C SER A 113 -10.68 6.49 -0.22
N ASN A 114 -9.70 5.82 -0.84
CA ASN A 114 -8.28 6.16 -0.73
C ASN A 114 -7.76 7.04 -1.87
N GLY A 115 -8.62 7.43 -2.82
CA GLY A 115 -8.23 8.13 -4.05
C GLY A 115 -7.51 7.22 -5.05
N PHE A 116 -7.50 5.90 -4.82
CA PHE A 116 -6.91 4.91 -5.70
C PHE A 116 -8.02 4.28 -6.56
N SER A 117 -8.16 4.70 -7.79
CA SER A 117 -8.98 3.98 -8.77
C SER A 117 -8.07 3.12 -9.64
N HIS A 118 -8.31 1.81 -9.68
CA HIS A 118 -7.67 0.89 -10.64
C HIS A 118 -8.12 1.13 -12.09
N ALA A 119 -8.93 2.17 -12.34
CA ALA A 119 -9.27 2.56 -13.69
C ALA A 119 -7.98 2.95 -14.42
N GLN A 120 -7.68 2.26 -15.49
CA GLN A 120 -6.56 2.61 -16.37
C GLN A 120 -6.66 4.09 -16.73
N LEU A 121 -5.54 4.80 -16.57
CA LEU A 121 -5.45 6.17 -17.01
C LEU A 121 -5.33 6.19 -18.53
N HIS A 122 -6.26 6.89 -19.14
CA HIS A 122 -6.29 7.14 -20.57
C HIS A 122 -5.69 8.50 -20.88
N THR A 123 -5.32 8.68 -22.13
CA THR A 123 -4.85 9.97 -22.66
C THR A 123 -5.65 10.29 -23.91
N ILE A 124 -6.09 11.55 -23.99
CA ILE A 124 -6.71 12.07 -25.21
C ILE A 124 -6.08 13.41 -25.60
N ASN A 125 -6.12 13.72 -26.87
CA ASN A 125 -5.74 15.01 -27.39
C ASN A 125 -7.00 15.73 -27.87
N LEU A 126 -7.33 16.84 -27.22
CA LEU A 126 -8.51 17.62 -27.56
C LEU A 126 -8.11 18.91 -28.23
N ARG A 127 -8.80 19.24 -29.32
CA ARG A 127 -8.76 20.57 -29.93
C ARG A 127 -9.77 21.47 -29.24
N VAL A 128 -9.35 22.65 -28.83
CA VAL A 128 -10.25 23.66 -28.27
C VAL A 128 -11.11 24.24 -29.37
N GLU A 129 -12.40 23.90 -29.34
CA GLU A 129 -13.41 24.39 -30.30
C GLU A 129 -14.47 25.24 -29.61
N ASN A 130 -14.61 25.16 -28.27
CA ASN A 130 -15.61 25.88 -27.51
C ASN A 130 -15.23 27.37 -27.37
N PRO A 131 -16.03 28.32 -27.94
CA PRO A 131 -15.72 29.74 -27.88
C PRO A 131 -15.70 30.28 -26.44
N ASN A 132 -16.45 29.68 -25.53
CA ASN A 132 -16.54 30.12 -24.14
C ASN A 132 -15.20 29.89 -23.36
N LEU A 133 -14.31 29.06 -23.89
CA LEU A 133 -13.00 28.80 -23.29
C LEU A 133 -11.93 29.75 -23.82
N ASN A 134 -12.21 30.47 -24.89
CA ASN A 134 -11.24 31.39 -25.50
C ASN A 134 -10.83 32.48 -24.53
N MET A 135 -9.53 32.68 -24.38
CA MET A 135 -8.90 33.66 -23.49
C MET A 135 -9.13 33.40 -22.00
N LEU A 136 -9.62 32.23 -21.57
CA LEU A 136 -9.65 31.83 -20.17
C LEU A 136 -8.31 31.22 -19.76
N ALA A 137 -7.88 31.51 -18.54
CA ALA A 137 -6.74 30.81 -17.95
C ALA A 137 -7.13 29.36 -17.59
N ILE A 138 -6.19 28.41 -17.67
CA ILE A 138 -6.44 26.99 -17.38
C ILE A 138 -7.08 26.80 -15.99
N GLN A 139 -6.65 27.57 -14.99
CA GLN A 139 -7.24 27.51 -13.64
C GLN A 139 -8.71 27.95 -13.59
N ASP A 140 -9.16 28.75 -14.55
CA ASP A 140 -10.53 29.25 -14.62
C ASP A 140 -11.44 28.32 -15.44
N VAL A 141 -10.87 27.32 -16.09
CA VAL A 141 -11.62 26.25 -16.78
C VAL A 141 -11.92 25.12 -15.80
N PRO A 142 -13.20 24.97 -15.32
CA PRO A 142 -13.52 24.05 -14.21
C PRO A 142 -13.07 22.61 -14.42
N ILE A 143 -13.18 22.11 -15.65
CA ILE A 143 -12.82 20.73 -16.00
C ILE A 143 -11.29 20.50 -15.96
N LEU A 144 -10.49 21.52 -16.29
CA LEU A 144 -9.02 21.46 -16.29
C LEU A 144 -8.43 21.76 -14.90
N ASN A 145 -9.18 22.43 -14.03
CA ASN A 145 -8.82 22.70 -12.64
C ASN A 145 -9.28 21.59 -11.68
N SER A 146 -9.85 20.52 -12.22
CA SER A 146 -10.27 19.37 -11.41
C SER A 146 -9.05 18.49 -11.01
N ASP A 147 -9.14 17.83 -9.84
CA ASP A 147 -8.13 16.87 -9.39
C ASP A 147 -8.19 15.53 -10.17
N THR A 148 -9.09 15.40 -11.14
CA THR A 148 -9.36 14.16 -11.89
C THR A 148 -8.72 14.12 -13.28
N ILE A 149 -8.34 15.29 -13.81
CA ILE A 149 -7.72 15.44 -15.13
C ILE A 149 -6.43 16.27 -15.00
N ILE A 150 -5.39 15.82 -15.66
CA ILE A 150 -4.12 16.56 -15.76
C ILE A 150 -3.91 16.99 -17.21
N CYS A 151 -3.83 18.30 -17.44
CA CYS A 151 -3.34 18.83 -18.72
C CYS A 151 -1.81 18.84 -18.67
N SER A 152 -1.18 17.89 -19.35
CA SER A 152 0.27 17.71 -19.28
C SER A 152 1.03 18.49 -20.34
N ARG A 153 0.39 18.80 -21.47
CA ARG A 153 0.98 19.52 -22.60
C ARG A 153 -0.07 20.32 -23.33
N LEU A 154 0.34 21.47 -23.86
CA LEU A 154 -0.46 22.30 -24.75
C LEU A 154 0.36 22.57 -26.01
N LYS A 155 -0.23 22.35 -27.18
CA LYS A 155 0.38 22.73 -28.45
C LYS A 155 -0.45 23.87 -29.07
N ARG A 156 0.23 24.97 -29.33
CA ARG A 156 -0.31 26.11 -30.07
C ARG A 156 0.48 26.28 -31.35
N GLU A 157 -0.20 26.24 -32.46
CA GLU A 157 0.43 26.24 -33.79
C GLU A 157 1.49 25.14 -33.90
N ASN A 158 2.76 25.48 -33.79
CA ASN A 158 3.87 24.54 -33.86
C ASN A 158 4.71 24.47 -32.57
N GLU A 159 4.33 25.22 -31.54
CA GLU A 159 5.02 25.26 -30.25
C GLU A 159 4.35 24.33 -29.23
N LEU A 160 5.15 23.45 -28.62
CA LEU A 160 4.71 22.57 -27.56
C LEU A 160 5.19 23.12 -26.21
N MET A 161 4.27 23.35 -25.28
CA MET A 161 4.58 23.92 -23.98
C MET A 161 3.94 23.13 -22.84
N VAL A 162 4.52 23.26 -21.63
CA VAL A 162 3.91 22.80 -20.39
C VAL A 162 2.93 23.86 -19.91
N PRO A 163 1.63 23.55 -19.84
CA PRO A 163 0.65 24.57 -19.47
C PRO A 163 0.76 24.91 -17.98
N SER A 164 0.76 26.19 -17.65
CA SER A 164 0.70 26.73 -16.28
C SER A 164 -0.75 27.06 -15.89
N PRO A 165 -1.08 27.24 -14.60
CA PRO A 165 -2.42 27.68 -14.19
C PRO A 165 -2.87 28.98 -14.88
N ASN A 166 -1.92 29.88 -15.16
CA ASN A 166 -2.16 31.17 -15.81
C ASN A 166 -2.07 31.07 -17.35
N THR A 167 -1.77 29.90 -17.91
CA THR A 167 -1.75 29.75 -19.38
C THR A 167 -3.15 29.97 -19.91
N VAL A 168 -3.27 30.93 -20.81
CA VAL A 168 -4.53 31.28 -21.47
C VAL A 168 -4.80 30.30 -22.61
N VAL A 169 -5.98 29.70 -22.60
CA VAL A 169 -6.46 28.78 -23.65
C VAL A 169 -6.97 29.60 -24.84
N GLN A 170 -6.67 29.15 -26.06
CA GLN A 170 -7.14 29.77 -27.30
C GLN A 170 -7.83 28.73 -28.19
N ILE A 171 -8.76 29.20 -29.00
CA ILE A 171 -9.41 28.35 -30.00
C ILE A 171 -8.34 27.78 -30.95
N GLY A 172 -8.38 26.48 -31.19
CA GLY A 172 -7.41 25.77 -32.02
C GLY A 172 -6.25 25.14 -31.24
N ASP A 173 -6.06 25.52 -29.97
CA ASP A 173 -5.07 24.83 -29.12
C ASP A 173 -5.33 23.34 -29.03
N LEU A 174 -4.27 22.53 -29.00
CA LEU A 174 -4.34 21.11 -28.73
C LEU A 174 -3.90 20.82 -27.31
N LEU A 175 -4.79 20.27 -26.51
CA LEU A 175 -4.55 19.90 -25.11
C LEU A 175 -4.34 18.41 -24.99
N HIS A 176 -3.19 17.99 -24.38
CA HIS A 176 -2.96 16.60 -24.04
C HIS A 176 -3.39 16.35 -22.59
N LEU A 177 -4.49 15.61 -22.44
CA LEU A 177 -5.13 15.34 -21.17
C LEU A 177 -4.90 13.91 -20.74
N VAL A 178 -4.67 13.73 -19.42
CA VAL A 178 -4.52 12.45 -18.75
C VAL A 178 -5.56 12.36 -17.64
N GLY A 179 -6.34 11.29 -17.62
CA GLY A 179 -7.40 11.10 -16.65
C GLY A 179 -8.11 9.76 -16.82
N ARG A 180 -9.19 9.57 -16.09
CA ARG A 180 -10.06 8.41 -16.28
C ARG A 180 -10.93 8.62 -17.52
N GLU A 181 -11.29 7.55 -18.18
CA GLU A 181 -12.11 7.56 -19.39
C GLU A 181 -13.37 8.43 -19.26
N LYS A 182 -14.12 8.25 -18.15
CA LYS A 182 -15.34 9.04 -17.86
C LYS A 182 -15.05 10.55 -17.75
N ASP A 183 -13.97 10.93 -17.07
CA ASP A 183 -13.62 12.33 -16.85
C ASP A 183 -13.12 12.96 -18.16
N LEU A 184 -12.35 12.19 -18.95
CA LEU A 184 -11.89 12.61 -20.28
C LEU A 184 -13.05 12.78 -21.27
N HIS A 185 -14.05 11.90 -21.21
CA HIS A 185 -15.27 12.07 -22.01
C HIS A 185 -16.03 13.36 -21.67
N ASN A 186 -16.15 13.68 -20.37
CA ASN A 186 -16.74 14.95 -19.95
C ASN A 186 -15.90 16.15 -20.43
N ALA A 187 -14.56 16.03 -20.41
CA ALA A 187 -13.68 17.07 -20.94
C ALA A 187 -13.89 17.28 -22.45
N GLN A 188 -14.06 16.20 -23.19
CA GLN A 188 -14.34 16.27 -24.63
C GLN A 188 -15.63 17.05 -24.93
N LEU A 189 -16.69 16.83 -24.15
CA LEU A 189 -17.97 17.57 -24.32
C LEU A 189 -17.84 19.07 -24.06
N VAL A 190 -16.91 19.46 -23.17
CA VAL A 190 -16.71 20.87 -22.78
C VAL A 190 -15.71 21.58 -23.68
N ILE A 191 -14.62 20.91 -24.04
CA ILE A 191 -13.47 21.52 -24.72
C ILE A 191 -13.62 21.49 -26.24
N GLY A 192 -13.98 20.32 -26.79
CA GLY A 192 -14.10 20.14 -28.22
C GLY A 192 -13.71 18.72 -28.68
N LYS A 193 -13.33 18.57 -29.94
CA LYS A 193 -13.13 17.26 -30.55
C LYS A 193 -11.80 16.63 -30.24
N GLU A 194 -11.82 15.31 -30.12
CA GLU A 194 -10.61 14.49 -30.09
C GLU A 194 -9.92 14.50 -31.45
N VAL A 195 -8.61 14.63 -31.42
CA VAL A 195 -7.76 14.65 -32.62
C VAL A 195 -6.71 13.53 -32.49
N ASP A 196 -6.66 12.68 -33.49
CA ASP A 196 -5.67 11.60 -33.57
C ASP A 196 -4.31 12.16 -34.04
N THR A 197 -3.76 13.07 -33.25
CA THR A 197 -2.43 13.65 -33.48
C THR A 197 -1.56 13.37 -32.28
N SER A 198 -0.46 12.65 -32.48
CA SER A 198 0.46 12.41 -31.36
C SER A 198 1.17 13.71 -30.98
N LEU A 199 0.93 14.21 -29.77
CA LEU A 199 1.70 15.31 -29.18
C LEU A 199 3.00 14.76 -28.60
N SER A 200 3.85 14.20 -29.50
CA SER A 200 5.15 13.65 -29.13
C SER A 200 6.09 14.79 -28.66
N THR A 201 6.90 14.48 -27.67
CA THR A 201 7.99 15.39 -27.22
C THR A 201 9.25 15.21 -28.07
N HIS A 202 9.27 14.28 -29.05
CA HIS A 202 10.41 14.09 -29.95
C HIS A 202 10.64 15.33 -30.82
N GLY A 203 11.85 15.87 -30.79
CA GLY A 203 12.22 17.06 -31.53
C GLY A 203 11.76 18.39 -30.92
N THR A 204 11.26 18.36 -29.68
CA THR A 204 10.91 19.56 -28.89
C THR A 204 11.85 19.74 -27.70
N GLU A 205 11.78 20.90 -27.04
CA GLU A 205 12.54 21.16 -25.81
C GLU A 205 12.03 20.38 -24.59
N LEU A 206 10.88 19.72 -24.72
CA LEU A 206 10.28 18.99 -23.60
C LEU A 206 10.69 17.53 -23.62
N ARG A 207 10.84 16.95 -22.43
CA ARG A 207 11.01 15.52 -22.18
C ARG A 207 9.92 14.97 -21.29
N VAL A 208 9.68 13.67 -21.44
CA VAL A 208 8.90 12.87 -20.48
C VAL A 208 9.87 11.91 -19.81
N GLU A 209 9.98 11.99 -18.50
CA GLU A 209 10.90 11.15 -17.74
C GLU A 209 10.25 10.56 -16.50
N ARG A 210 10.66 9.35 -16.15
CA ARG A 210 10.18 8.63 -14.96
C ARG A 210 11.17 8.81 -13.83
N VAL A 211 10.71 9.40 -12.72
CA VAL A 211 11.54 9.71 -11.56
C VAL A 211 10.96 9.00 -10.33
N VAL A 212 11.83 8.39 -9.53
CA VAL A 212 11.43 7.63 -8.34
C VAL A 212 11.58 8.46 -7.08
N VAL A 213 10.55 8.48 -6.24
CA VAL A 213 10.56 9.19 -4.97
C VAL A 213 11.35 8.39 -3.93
N THR A 214 12.53 8.90 -3.55
CA THR A 214 13.43 8.24 -2.59
C THR A 214 13.96 9.18 -1.50
N ASN A 215 13.64 10.48 -1.56
CA ASN A 215 14.04 11.47 -0.55
C ASN A 215 13.00 11.56 0.56
N GLU A 216 13.40 11.25 1.78
CA GLU A 216 12.52 11.27 2.97
C GLU A 216 11.90 12.65 3.24
N LYS A 217 12.54 13.73 2.82
CA LYS A 217 12.04 15.10 3.03
C LYS A 217 10.74 15.41 2.29
N VAL A 218 10.40 14.63 1.26
CA VAL A 218 9.15 14.80 0.49
C VAL A 218 8.07 13.78 0.85
N PHE A 219 8.36 12.79 1.70
CA PHE A 219 7.37 11.79 2.09
C PHE A 219 6.20 12.43 2.85
N GLY A 220 4.99 12.04 2.48
CA GLY A 220 3.75 12.54 3.07
C GLY A 220 3.37 13.96 2.64
N LYS A 221 4.25 14.70 1.93
CA LYS A 221 3.90 16.00 1.38
C LYS A 221 2.95 15.84 0.20
N LYS A 222 1.99 16.74 0.07
CA LYS A 222 1.08 16.77 -1.07
C LYS A 222 1.80 17.37 -2.29
N ILE A 223 1.42 16.93 -3.49
CA ILE A 223 1.99 17.43 -4.74
C ILE A 223 1.88 18.96 -4.83
N ARG A 224 0.74 19.55 -4.43
CA ARG A 224 0.54 20.98 -4.41
C ARG A 224 1.53 21.74 -3.52
N ASP A 225 1.95 21.13 -2.39
CA ASP A 225 2.85 21.80 -1.42
C ASP A 225 4.30 21.85 -1.94
N LEU A 226 4.65 20.98 -2.90
CA LEU A 226 5.96 20.95 -3.54
C LEU A 226 6.10 21.95 -4.67
N GLN A 227 4.99 22.46 -5.21
CA GLN A 227 4.95 23.53 -6.21
C GLN A 227 5.85 23.30 -7.43
N PHE A 228 6.02 22.05 -7.87
CA PHE A 228 6.93 21.69 -8.97
C PHE A 228 6.63 22.46 -10.26
N LYS A 229 5.35 22.74 -10.51
CA LYS A 229 4.93 23.49 -11.68
C LYS A 229 5.35 24.94 -11.63
N GLN A 230 5.21 25.62 -10.47
CA GLN A 230 5.56 27.03 -10.30
C GLN A 230 7.06 27.24 -10.22
N ARG A 231 7.79 26.31 -9.56
CA ARG A 231 9.23 26.43 -9.29
C ARG A 231 10.10 25.97 -10.45
N TYR A 232 9.65 24.93 -11.16
CA TYR A 232 10.47 24.25 -12.16
C TYR A 232 9.82 24.15 -13.53
N ASP A 233 8.58 24.60 -13.69
CA ASP A 233 7.80 24.43 -14.93
C ASP A 233 7.68 22.95 -15.33
N VAL A 234 7.47 22.06 -14.32
CA VAL A 234 7.33 20.61 -14.50
C VAL A 234 5.96 20.17 -14.06
N VAL A 235 5.29 19.39 -14.90
CA VAL A 235 4.01 18.76 -14.59
C VAL A 235 4.22 17.29 -14.32
N ILE A 236 3.59 16.77 -13.23
CA ILE A 236 3.46 15.35 -13.00
C ILE A 236 2.22 14.87 -13.76
N SER A 237 2.42 14.14 -14.84
CA SER A 237 1.30 13.63 -15.65
C SER A 237 0.64 12.40 -15.06
N ARG A 238 1.41 11.53 -14.42
CA ARG A 238 0.96 10.30 -13.77
C ARG A 238 1.82 9.99 -12.56
N LEU A 239 1.22 9.32 -11.58
CA LEU A 239 1.90 8.74 -10.44
C LEU A 239 1.67 7.23 -10.47
N ASN A 240 2.74 6.43 -10.43
CA ASN A 240 2.64 4.99 -10.30
C ASN A 240 3.07 4.60 -8.88
N ARG A 241 2.20 3.91 -8.16
CA ARG A 241 2.43 3.41 -6.81
C ARG A 241 2.20 1.92 -6.77
N ALA A 242 3.25 1.16 -6.46
CA ALA A 242 3.20 -0.30 -6.39
C ALA A 242 2.57 -0.97 -7.64
N GLY A 243 2.86 -0.42 -8.85
CA GLY A 243 2.34 -0.94 -10.11
C GLY A 243 0.99 -0.36 -10.55
N VAL A 244 0.32 0.42 -9.70
CA VAL A 244 -0.96 1.06 -10.02
C VAL A 244 -0.74 2.48 -10.53
N GLU A 245 -1.28 2.82 -11.70
CA GLU A 245 -1.27 4.18 -12.23
C GLU A 245 -2.39 5.03 -11.62
N LEU A 246 -2.00 6.20 -11.12
CA LEU A 246 -2.87 7.16 -10.45
C LEU A 246 -2.80 8.51 -11.14
N VAL A 247 -3.92 9.24 -11.12
CA VAL A 247 -3.90 10.67 -11.46
C VAL A 247 -3.02 11.40 -10.45
N ALA A 248 -2.07 12.19 -10.92
CA ALA A 248 -1.21 13.00 -10.06
C ALA A 248 -1.98 14.22 -9.53
N SER A 249 -3.04 13.96 -8.76
CA SER A 249 -3.89 15.02 -8.20
C SER A 249 -3.10 15.93 -7.25
N SER A 250 -3.50 17.17 -7.13
CA SER A 250 -2.85 18.17 -6.27
C SER A 250 -2.81 17.74 -4.80
N ASN A 251 -3.81 16.97 -4.37
CA ASN A 251 -3.97 16.48 -3.01
C ASN A 251 -3.25 15.14 -2.73
N ALA A 252 -2.71 14.47 -3.75
CA ALA A 252 -1.98 13.23 -3.58
C ALA A 252 -0.69 13.48 -2.78
N SER A 253 -0.46 12.69 -1.75
CA SER A 253 0.78 12.73 -0.96
C SER A 253 1.79 11.73 -1.50
N LEU A 254 3.05 12.16 -1.63
CA LEU A 254 4.14 11.32 -2.13
C LEU A 254 4.58 10.30 -1.08
N GLN A 255 4.88 9.09 -1.54
CA GLN A 255 5.37 7.98 -0.72
C GLN A 255 6.69 7.45 -1.29
N PHE A 256 7.45 6.77 -0.44
CA PHE A 256 8.65 6.07 -0.88
C PHE A 256 8.32 5.06 -1.98
N GLY A 257 9.10 5.09 -3.07
CA GLY A 257 8.92 4.17 -4.19
C GLY A 257 7.86 4.61 -5.21
N ASP A 258 7.17 5.74 -4.99
CA ASP A 258 6.31 6.31 -6.03
C ASP A 258 7.13 6.62 -7.29
N ILE A 259 6.61 6.30 -8.46
CA ILE A 259 7.21 6.67 -9.74
C ILE A 259 6.39 7.81 -10.34
N LEU A 260 7.02 8.95 -10.53
CA LEU A 260 6.43 10.15 -11.12
C LEU A 260 6.76 10.21 -12.60
N ASN A 261 5.76 10.34 -13.46
CA ASN A 261 5.97 10.66 -14.87
C ASN A 261 5.98 12.20 -15.01
N LEU A 262 7.16 12.75 -15.16
CA LEU A 262 7.41 14.20 -15.25
C LEU A 262 7.39 14.65 -16.71
N VAL A 263 6.83 15.82 -16.98
CA VAL A 263 6.87 16.50 -18.27
C VAL A 263 7.43 17.88 -18.05
N GLY A 264 8.52 18.23 -18.75
CA GLY A 264 9.20 19.51 -18.61
C GLY A 264 10.47 19.60 -19.45
N ARG A 265 11.23 20.68 -19.29
CA ARG A 265 12.57 20.81 -19.86
C ARG A 265 13.56 19.90 -19.12
N PRO A 266 14.61 19.37 -19.79
CA PRO A 266 15.56 18.45 -19.16
C PRO A 266 16.14 18.98 -17.85
N ALA A 267 16.65 20.20 -17.84
CA ALA A 267 17.25 20.81 -16.65
C ALA A 267 16.25 20.96 -15.49
N SER A 268 14.99 21.25 -15.78
CA SER A 268 13.91 21.32 -14.79
C SER A 268 13.55 19.96 -14.21
N ILE A 269 13.52 18.94 -15.06
CA ILE A 269 13.29 17.54 -14.62
C ILE A 269 14.44 17.09 -13.72
N ASP A 270 15.70 17.37 -14.08
CA ASP A 270 16.86 17.04 -13.26
C ASP A 270 16.79 17.70 -11.87
N ALA A 271 16.33 18.97 -11.80
CA ALA A 271 16.15 19.68 -10.54
C ALA A 271 15.05 19.02 -9.67
N VAL A 272 13.91 18.63 -10.25
CA VAL A 272 12.86 17.89 -9.54
C VAL A 272 13.37 16.51 -9.12
N ALA A 273 14.10 15.80 -9.98
CA ALA A 273 14.69 14.51 -9.68
C ALA A 273 15.65 14.58 -8.49
N ALA A 274 16.47 15.63 -8.39
CA ALA A 274 17.34 15.87 -7.24
C ALA A 274 16.53 16.14 -5.96
N GLU A 275 15.43 16.88 -6.04
CA GLU A 275 14.56 17.16 -4.89
C GLU A 275 13.82 15.90 -4.40
N VAL A 276 13.29 15.07 -5.29
CA VAL A 276 12.56 13.84 -4.92
C VAL A 276 13.48 12.66 -4.67
N GLY A 277 14.75 12.73 -5.09
CA GLY A 277 15.80 11.78 -4.74
C GLY A 277 16.19 10.76 -5.81
N ASN A 278 15.39 10.46 -6.80
CA ASN A 278 15.57 9.56 -7.97
C ASN A 278 16.65 8.45 -7.86
N ALA A 279 16.85 7.89 -6.67
CA ALA A 279 17.86 6.87 -6.42
C ALA A 279 17.23 5.47 -6.52
N GLN A 280 17.11 4.93 -7.73
CA GLN A 280 16.58 3.59 -7.98
C GLN A 280 17.29 2.50 -7.16
N GLN A 281 18.59 2.68 -6.90
CA GLN A 281 19.37 1.76 -6.06
C GLN A 281 18.83 1.68 -4.62
N LYS A 282 18.23 2.74 -4.07
CA LYS A 282 17.63 2.70 -2.73
C LYS A 282 16.40 1.80 -2.64
N LEU A 283 15.70 1.56 -3.76
CA LEU A 283 14.56 0.65 -3.81
C LEU A 283 14.97 -0.82 -3.67
N GLN A 284 16.20 -1.15 -4.08
CA GLN A 284 16.74 -2.50 -4.01
C GLN A 284 17.44 -2.79 -2.68
N GLN A 285 17.74 -1.76 -1.88
CA GLN A 285 18.34 -1.92 -0.57
C GLN A 285 17.26 -2.30 0.45
N VAL A 286 17.18 -3.57 0.78
CA VAL A 286 16.42 -4.03 1.96
C VAL A 286 17.06 -3.39 3.19
N GLN A 287 16.30 -2.52 3.88
CA GLN A 287 16.76 -1.96 5.15
C GLN A 287 16.77 -3.07 6.21
N MET A 288 17.90 -3.76 6.35
CA MET A 288 18.03 -4.87 7.29
C MET A 288 18.09 -4.42 8.75
N LEU A 289 18.51 -3.17 9.01
CA LEU A 289 18.69 -2.66 10.36
C LEU A 289 17.37 -2.68 11.20
N PRO A 290 16.22 -2.21 10.72
CA PRO A 290 14.96 -2.33 11.47
C PRO A 290 14.55 -3.77 11.75
N VAL A 291 14.87 -4.70 10.83
CA VAL A 291 14.59 -6.13 11.01
C VAL A 291 15.45 -6.70 12.15
N PHE A 292 16.76 -6.42 12.17
CA PHE A 292 17.64 -6.84 13.25
C PHE A 292 17.28 -6.21 14.60
N ILE A 293 16.93 -4.93 14.62
CA ILE A 293 16.43 -4.25 15.82
C ILE A 293 15.14 -4.91 16.31
N GLY A 294 14.19 -5.20 15.40
CA GLY A 294 12.95 -5.89 15.74
C GLY A 294 13.17 -7.27 16.33
N ILE A 295 14.05 -8.05 15.73
CA ILE A 295 14.45 -9.37 16.24
C ILE A 295 15.11 -9.23 17.62
N GLY A 296 16.08 -8.30 17.77
CA GLY A 296 16.77 -8.07 19.04
C GLY A 296 15.83 -7.66 20.16
N LEU A 297 14.90 -6.73 19.90
CA LEU A 297 13.87 -6.32 20.85
C LEU A 297 12.89 -7.47 21.15
N GLY A 298 12.52 -8.27 20.16
CA GLY A 298 11.67 -9.45 20.34
C GLY A 298 12.33 -10.48 21.24
N VAL A 299 13.61 -10.77 21.04
CA VAL A 299 14.39 -11.68 21.92
C VAL A 299 14.51 -11.12 23.34
N LEU A 300 14.80 -9.82 23.49
CA LEU A 300 14.89 -9.17 24.79
C LEU A 300 13.55 -9.25 25.54
N LEU A 301 12.45 -8.88 24.90
CA LEU A 301 11.11 -8.95 25.49
C LEU A 301 10.70 -10.39 25.82
N GLY A 302 11.01 -11.34 24.93
CA GLY A 302 10.74 -12.76 25.13
C GLY A 302 11.56 -13.39 26.26
N SER A 303 12.70 -12.81 26.61
CA SER A 303 13.57 -13.28 27.71
C SER A 303 13.13 -12.77 29.09
N ILE A 304 12.21 -11.81 29.17
CA ILE A 304 11.71 -11.28 30.44
C ILE A 304 10.81 -12.33 31.09
N PRO A 305 11.13 -12.79 32.33
CA PRO A 305 10.30 -13.74 33.03
C PRO A 305 9.00 -13.05 33.52
N LEU A 306 7.86 -13.53 33.06
CA LEU A 306 6.55 -13.08 33.49
C LEU A 306 6.06 -13.95 34.66
N PHE A 307 5.91 -13.36 35.84
CA PHE A 307 5.33 -14.06 37.01
C PHE A 307 3.82 -13.86 36.99
N ILE A 308 3.08 -14.93 36.69
CA ILE A 308 1.61 -14.92 36.76
C ILE A 308 1.20 -15.61 38.06
N PRO A 309 0.40 -14.96 38.94
CA PRO A 309 -0.11 -15.59 40.15
C PRO A 309 -0.90 -16.85 39.82
N GLY A 310 -0.54 -17.99 40.43
CA GLY A 310 -1.17 -19.30 40.17
C GLY A 310 -0.38 -20.20 39.21
N PHE A 311 0.70 -19.72 38.60
CA PHE A 311 1.60 -20.57 37.82
C PHE A 311 2.86 -20.92 38.63
N PRO A 312 3.27 -22.21 38.63
CA PRO A 312 4.40 -22.68 39.46
C PRO A 312 5.78 -22.24 38.89
N ALA A 313 5.83 -21.74 37.67
CA ALA A 313 7.06 -21.29 37.00
C ALA A 313 6.86 -19.95 36.31
N ALA A 314 7.94 -19.14 36.20
CA ALA A 314 7.91 -17.90 35.43
C ALA A 314 7.79 -18.20 33.93
N LEU A 315 6.76 -17.67 33.29
CA LEU A 315 6.57 -17.78 31.84
C LEU A 315 7.59 -16.89 31.11
N ARG A 316 8.38 -17.50 30.23
CA ARG A 316 9.27 -16.81 29.29
C ARG A 316 8.74 -17.02 27.89
N LEU A 317 8.60 -15.94 27.11
CA LEU A 317 8.11 -15.99 25.73
C LEU A 317 9.22 -16.29 24.70
N GLY A 318 10.45 -16.54 25.14
CA GLY A 318 11.63 -16.80 24.29
C GLY A 318 12.34 -18.11 24.63
N LEU A 319 13.20 -18.55 23.70
CA LEU A 319 14.03 -19.74 23.85
C LEU A 319 14.97 -19.61 25.06
N ASP A 320 14.90 -20.52 26.01
CA ASP A 320 15.79 -20.55 27.15
C ASP A 320 17.17 -21.11 26.72
N ARG A 321 18.25 -20.48 27.19
CA ARG A 321 19.66 -20.87 26.92
C ARG A 321 20.07 -22.23 27.50
N LYS A 322 19.20 -22.91 28.25
CA LYS A 322 19.54 -24.13 28.95
C LYS A 322 19.41 -25.43 28.13
N SER A 323 18.96 -25.34 26.88
CA SER A 323 18.82 -26.54 26.03
C SER A 323 19.98 -26.78 25.07
N VAL A 324 21.18 -26.23 25.35
CA VAL A 324 22.41 -26.52 24.61
C VAL A 324 23.48 -26.97 25.64
N VAL A 325 23.31 -28.16 26.14
CA VAL A 325 24.41 -29.02 26.59
C VAL A 325 24.04 -30.48 26.27
#